data_37452c43265ab3efa427829f73e7287a
#
_entry.id   37452c43265ab3efa427829f73e7287a
#
_cell.length_a   1.000
_cell.length_b   1.000
_cell.length_c   1.000
_cell.angle_alpha   90.00
_cell.angle_beta   90.00
_cell.angle_gamma   90.00
#
_symmetry.space_group_name_H-M   'P 1'
#
loop_
_entity.id
_entity.type
_entity.pdbx_description
1 polymer ?
#
loop_
_entity_poly.entity_id
_entity_poly.type
_entity_poly.pdbx_seq_one_letter_code
_entity_poly.pdbx_strand_id
1 'polypeptide(L)'
;EAACPNIGECWSAKHATVMILGDICTRACAFCNVATGKPRAVDAMEPLNLALSVAKLGMKHLVITSVDRDDLDDGGAGQFVKCVERIRATSPETTIEVLTPDFRDKPGALEAVIAAGPDVFNHNLETVPRLYPSIRSGARYFESLKLLERAKTLDAGIFTKSGIMVGLGEEPV
;
A
#
# COMPACT_ATOMS: atom_id res chain seq x y z
N GLU A 1 -3.38 12.69 -5.77
CA GLU A 1 -2.38 13.69 -5.50
C GLU A 1 -1.00 13.36 -6.06
N ALA A 2 -0.76 12.14 -6.49
CA ALA A 2 0.39 11.83 -7.30
C ALA A 2 0.15 12.32 -8.73
N ALA A 3 1.11 13.06 -9.31
CA ALA A 3 1.08 13.45 -10.71
C ALA A 3 1.39 12.21 -11.58
N CYS A 4 0.41 11.32 -11.73
CA CYS A 4 0.58 10.07 -12.48
C CYS A 4 0.48 10.35 -13.99
N PRO A 5 1.54 10.05 -14.78
CA PRO A 5 1.52 10.29 -16.23
C PRO A 5 0.51 9.38 -16.96
N ASN A 6 0.14 8.26 -16.38
CA ASN A 6 -0.73 7.25 -16.98
C ASN A 6 -2.21 7.39 -16.56
N ILE A 7 -2.59 8.48 -15.88
CA ILE A 7 -3.92 8.63 -15.29
C ILE A 7 -5.05 8.46 -16.32
N GLY A 8 -4.90 9.00 -17.51
CA GLY A 8 -5.91 8.90 -18.58
C GLY A 8 -6.13 7.46 -19.07
N GLU A 9 -5.05 6.71 -19.25
CA GLU A 9 -5.09 5.31 -19.66
C GLU A 9 -5.71 4.43 -18.57
N CYS A 10 -5.24 4.60 -17.33
CA CYS A 10 -5.77 3.85 -16.17
C CYS A 10 -7.28 4.09 -15.99
N TRP A 11 -7.72 5.34 -16.01
CA TRP A 11 -9.15 5.67 -15.91
C TRP A 11 -9.98 5.08 -17.04
N SER A 12 -9.48 5.12 -18.27
CA SER A 12 -10.15 4.50 -19.43
C SER A 12 -10.29 2.98 -19.28
N ALA A 13 -9.29 2.34 -18.66
CA ALA A 13 -9.30 0.91 -18.34
C ALA A 13 -10.11 0.57 -17.07
N LYS A 14 -10.68 1.55 -16.37
CA LYS A 14 -11.33 1.37 -15.05
C LYS A 14 -10.36 0.90 -13.97
N HIS A 15 -9.14 1.39 -14.01
CA HIS A 15 -8.12 1.17 -12.99
C HIS A 15 -7.92 2.45 -12.18
N ALA A 16 -7.78 2.33 -10.87
CA ALA A 16 -7.51 3.46 -9.98
C ALA A 16 -6.56 3.08 -8.86
N THR A 17 -5.85 4.08 -8.34
CA THR A 17 -5.11 3.98 -7.08
C THR A 17 -5.73 4.94 -6.09
N VAL A 18 -5.97 4.47 -4.88
CA VAL A 18 -6.51 5.27 -3.78
C VAL A 18 -5.58 5.20 -2.58
N MET A 19 -5.44 6.31 -1.89
CA MET A 19 -4.68 6.40 -0.64
C MET A 19 -5.65 6.46 0.53
N ILE A 20 -5.50 5.55 1.47
CA ILE A 20 -6.28 5.47 2.71
C ILE A 20 -5.45 5.97 3.91
N LEU A 21 -6.08 6.08 5.08
CA LEU A 21 -5.47 6.49 6.35
C LEU A 21 -5.05 7.95 6.40
N GLY A 22 -5.58 8.77 5.48
CA GLY A 22 -5.35 10.21 5.45
C GLY A 22 -4.18 10.65 4.56
N ASP A 23 -3.70 11.87 4.81
CA ASP A 23 -2.78 12.62 3.96
C ASP A 23 -1.48 13.03 4.69
N ILE A 24 -1.29 12.57 5.93
CA ILE A 24 -0.11 12.86 6.75
C ILE A 24 0.57 11.54 7.12
N CYS A 25 1.84 11.41 6.76
CA CYS A 25 2.66 10.22 7.00
C CYS A 25 3.49 10.39 8.28
N THR A 26 3.73 9.30 9.02
CA THR A 26 4.64 9.29 10.17
C THR A 26 6.11 9.25 9.76
N ARG A 27 6.42 8.98 8.47
CA ARG A 27 7.79 8.86 7.92
C ARG A 27 8.07 9.90 6.85
N ALA A 28 9.35 10.26 6.71
CA ALA A 28 9.84 11.29 5.78
C ALA A 28 10.76 10.65 4.72
N CYS A 29 10.18 9.94 3.75
CA CYS A 29 10.95 9.41 2.63
C CYS A 29 11.32 10.53 1.65
N ALA A 30 12.60 10.64 1.24
CA ALA A 30 13.10 11.76 0.45
C ALA A 30 12.46 11.89 -0.94
N PHE A 31 11.92 10.81 -1.48
CA PHE A 31 11.25 10.79 -2.79
C PHE A 31 9.74 11.10 -2.71
N CYS A 32 9.17 11.12 -1.50
CA CYS A 32 7.71 11.17 -1.32
C CYS A 32 7.25 12.63 -1.13
N ASN A 33 6.16 12.99 -1.82
CA ASN A 33 5.56 14.33 -1.72
C ASN A 33 4.40 14.40 -0.69
N VAL A 34 4.21 13.35 0.11
CA VAL A 34 3.20 13.34 1.17
C VAL A 34 3.72 14.12 2.38
N ALA A 35 2.85 14.90 3.00
CA ALA A 35 3.20 15.66 4.20
C ALA A 35 3.58 14.74 5.36
N THR A 36 4.67 15.08 6.07
CA THR A 36 5.12 14.36 7.25
C THR A 36 4.66 15.07 8.52
N GLY A 37 4.18 14.31 9.50
CA GLY A 37 3.74 14.91 10.76
C GLY A 37 2.93 13.93 11.62
N LYS A 38 2.08 14.51 12.47
CA LYS A 38 1.14 13.76 13.32
C LYS A 38 -0.17 13.54 12.54
N PRO A 39 -0.49 12.30 12.16
CA PRO A 39 -1.73 12.01 11.44
C PRO A 39 -2.98 12.29 12.29
N ARG A 40 -4.10 12.45 11.60
CA ARG A 40 -5.42 12.55 12.24
C ARG A 40 -5.94 11.17 12.66
N ALA A 41 -7.01 11.15 13.43
CA ALA A 41 -7.73 9.92 13.74
C ALA A 41 -8.17 9.21 12.45
N VAL A 42 -8.19 7.87 12.50
CA VAL A 42 -8.65 7.04 11.37
C VAL A 42 -10.14 7.30 11.12
N ASP A 43 -10.50 7.54 9.87
CA ASP A 43 -11.90 7.68 9.47
C ASP A 43 -12.58 6.30 9.40
N ALA A 44 -13.50 6.04 10.31
CA ALA A 44 -14.24 4.79 10.34
C ALA A 44 -15.15 4.58 9.12
N MET A 45 -15.53 5.67 8.41
CA MET A 45 -16.37 5.61 7.22
C MET A 45 -15.59 5.43 5.92
N GLU A 46 -14.27 5.60 5.93
CA GLU A 46 -13.42 5.49 4.75
C GLU A 46 -13.61 4.15 4.01
N PRO A 47 -13.66 2.97 4.65
CA PRO A 47 -13.87 1.71 3.95
C PRO A 47 -15.23 1.62 3.24
N LEU A 48 -16.29 2.15 3.85
CA LEU A 48 -17.61 2.18 3.24
C LEU A 48 -17.65 3.15 2.06
N ASN A 49 -17.14 4.36 2.24
CA ASN A 49 -17.10 5.39 1.20
C ASN A 49 -16.28 4.94 -0.01
N LEU A 50 -15.14 4.26 0.24
CA LEU A 50 -14.33 3.68 -0.81
C LEU A 50 -15.09 2.60 -1.59
N ALA A 51 -15.70 1.64 -0.89
CA ALA A 51 -16.45 0.56 -1.53
C ALA A 51 -17.62 1.08 -2.38
N LEU A 52 -18.38 2.07 -1.89
CA LEU A 52 -19.44 2.72 -2.65
C LEU A 52 -18.92 3.43 -3.90
N SER A 53 -17.75 4.07 -3.79
CA SER A 53 -17.10 4.75 -4.92
C SER A 53 -16.64 3.75 -5.99
N VAL A 54 -16.03 2.63 -5.58
CA VAL A 54 -15.59 1.54 -6.46
C VAL A 54 -16.78 0.97 -7.23
N ALA A 55 -17.88 0.65 -6.53
CA ALA A 55 -19.10 0.13 -7.15
C ALA A 55 -19.72 1.13 -8.12
N LYS A 56 -19.86 2.41 -7.73
CA LYS A 56 -20.43 3.47 -8.57
C LYS A 56 -19.64 3.71 -9.84
N LEU A 57 -18.31 3.64 -9.77
CA LEU A 57 -17.42 3.86 -10.92
C LEU A 57 -17.19 2.59 -11.75
N GLY A 58 -17.61 1.43 -11.27
CA GLY A 58 -17.42 0.14 -11.95
C GLY A 58 -15.95 -0.19 -12.15
N MET A 59 -15.14 -0.02 -11.11
CA MET A 59 -13.69 -0.26 -11.17
C MET A 59 -13.40 -1.74 -11.42
N LYS A 60 -12.48 -2.02 -12.35
CA LYS A 60 -12.01 -3.37 -12.66
C LYS A 60 -10.78 -3.76 -11.83
N HIS A 61 -9.92 -2.78 -11.58
CA HIS A 61 -8.71 -2.96 -10.78
C HIS A 61 -8.51 -1.77 -9.86
N LEU A 62 -8.30 -2.04 -8.57
CA LEU A 62 -8.07 -1.01 -7.57
C LEU A 62 -6.78 -1.29 -6.81
N VAL A 63 -5.89 -0.32 -6.78
CA VAL A 63 -4.73 -0.32 -5.88
C VAL A 63 -5.09 0.48 -4.64
N ILE A 64 -5.06 -0.15 -3.48
CA ILE A 64 -5.22 0.49 -2.18
C ILE A 64 -3.83 0.70 -1.59
N THR A 65 -3.45 1.94 -1.38
CA THR A 65 -2.20 2.30 -0.71
C THR A 65 -2.48 3.18 0.50
N SER A 66 -1.48 3.44 1.31
CA SER A 66 -1.61 4.30 2.50
C SER A 66 -0.38 5.13 2.76
N VAL A 67 -0.52 6.11 3.64
CA VAL A 67 0.59 6.68 4.39
C VAL A 67 1.09 5.69 5.44
N ASP A 68 2.33 5.80 5.90
CA ASP A 68 2.79 5.06 7.09
C ASP A 68 2.09 5.59 8.34
N ARG A 69 1.61 4.67 9.17
CA ARG A 69 0.90 4.93 10.42
C ARG A 69 1.57 4.20 11.59
N ASP A 70 2.86 4.49 11.82
CA ASP A 70 3.62 3.90 12.93
C ASP A 70 3.01 4.25 14.31
N ASP A 71 2.15 5.26 14.35
CA ASP A 71 1.37 5.70 15.51
C ASP A 71 0.23 4.76 15.90
N LEU A 72 -0.22 3.88 14.98
CA LEU A 72 -1.27 2.90 15.25
C LEU A 72 -0.68 1.58 15.72
N ASP A 73 -1.38 0.88 16.61
CA ASP A 73 -0.93 -0.41 17.16
C ASP A 73 -0.76 -1.50 16.11
N ASP A 74 -1.55 -1.44 15.03
CA ASP A 74 -1.52 -2.36 13.90
C ASP A 74 -0.86 -1.79 12.63
N GLY A 75 -0.30 -0.57 12.72
CA GLY A 75 0.28 0.11 11.57
C GLY A 75 -0.73 0.44 10.44
N GLY A 76 -2.03 0.38 10.74
CA GLY A 76 -3.12 0.63 9.80
C GLY A 76 -3.62 -0.62 9.07
N ALA A 77 -3.13 -1.82 9.40
CA ALA A 77 -3.53 -3.07 8.77
C ALA A 77 -5.06 -3.30 8.83
N GLY A 78 -5.68 -3.03 9.96
CA GLY A 78 -7.13 -3.17 10.13
C GLY A 78 -7.96 -2.29 9.19
N GLN A 79 -7.43 -1.17 8.75
CA GLN A 79 -8.11 -0.33 7.76
C GLN A 79 -8.03 -0.94 6.35
N PHE A 80 -6.87 -1.50 5.98
CA PHE A 80 -6.73 -2.28 4.74
C PHE A 80 -7.73 -3.44 4.72
N VAL A 81 -7.80 -4.23 5.80
CA VAL A 81 -8.73 -5.36 5.94
C VAL A 81 -10.17 -4.91 5.68
N LYS A 82 -10.64 -3.87 6.38
CA LYS A 82 -11.99 -3.34 6.22
C LYS A 82 -12.27 -2.86 4.79
N CYS A 83 -11.28 -2.21 4.14
CA CYS A 83 -11.43 -1.77 2.76
C CYS A 83 -11.59 -2.96 1.81
N VAL A 84 -10.72 -3.98 1.91
CA VAL A 84 -10.79 -5.19 1.09
C VAL A 84 -12.13 -5.91 1.27
N GLU A 85 -12.53 -6.17 2.52
CA GLU A 85 -13.80 -6.85 2.84
C GLU A 85 -15.02 -6.09 2.29
N ARG A 86 -15.05 -4.76 2.45
CA ARG A 86 -16.17 -3.94 1.96
C ARG A 86 -16.25 -3.91 0.44
N ILE A 87 -15.11 -3.84 -0.25
CA ILE A 87 -15.06 -3.88 -1.71
C ILE A 87 -15.48 -5.25 -2.20
N ARG A 88 -15.00 -6.36 -1.62
CA ARG A 88 -15.41 -7.73 -1.98
C ARG A 88 -16.92 -7.90 -1.84
N ALA A 89 -17.53 -7.35 -0.79
CA ALA A 89 -18.97 -7.44 -0.56
C ALA A 89 -19.81 -6.66 -1.59
N THR A 90 -19.29 -5.55 -2.14
CA THR A 90 -20.04 -4.66 -3.06
C THR A 90 -19.65 -4.81 -4.52
N SER A 91 -18.43 -5.25 -4.79
CA SER A 91 -17.82 -5.35 -6.13
C SER A 91 -16.91 -6.58 -6.21
N PRO A 92 -17.46 -7.81 -6.15
CA PRO A 92 -16.67 -9.04 -6.04
C PRO A 92 -15.72 -9.28 -7.24
N GLU A 93 -16.05 -8.73 -8.41
CA GLU A 93 -15.25 -8.87 -9.64
C GLU A 93 -14.08 -7.88 -9.72
N THR A 94 -13.99 -6.91 -8.80
CA THR A 94 -12.89 -5.95 -8.79
C THR A 94 -11.62 -6.63 -8.30
N THR A 95 -10.56 -6.62 -9.10
CA THR A 95 -9.22 -7.03 -8.67
C THR A 95 -8.66 -6.02 -7.67
N ILE A 96 -8.22 -6.49 -6.51
CA ILE A 96 -7.72 -5.65 -5.42
C ILE A 96 -6.22 -5.89 -5.24
N GLU A 97 -5.44 -4.85 -5.48
CA GLU A 97 -4.02 -4.78 -5.11
C GLU A 97 -3.89 -3.96 -3.82
N VAL A 98 -3.13 -4.44 -2.86
CA VAL A 98 -2.76 -3.66 -1.68
C VAL A 98 -1.27 -3.29 -1.76
N LEU A 99 -0.96 -2.00 -1.77
CA LEU A 99 0.40 -1.48 -1.66
C LEU A 99 0.61 -1.00 -0.22
N THR A 100 1.23 -1.85 0.58
CA THR A 100 1.29 -1.67 2.04
C THR A 100 2.62 -1.04 2.50
N PRO A 101 2.63 -0.39 3.68
CA PRO A 101 3.88 -0.14 4.42
C PRO A 101 4.54 -1.47 4.85
N ASP A 102 5.71 -1.38 5.47
CA ASP A 102 6.43 -2.56 5.95
C ASP A 102 5.88 -3.14 7.27
N PHE A 103 4.85 -2.51 7.86
CA PHE A 103 4.27 -2.88 9.15
C PHE A 103 5.32 -3.12 10.25
N ARG A 104 6.38 -2.33 10.26
CA ARG A 104 7.51 -2.51 11.16
C ARG A 104 7.08 -2.63 12.62
N ASP A 105 7.53 -3.70 13.27
CA ASP A 105 7.26 -3.99 14.68
C ASP A 105 5.75 -4.11 15.03
N LYS A 106 4.91 -4.48 14.04
CA LYS A 106 3.46 -4.69 14.21
C LYS A 106 3.11 -6.17 13.96
N PRO A 107 3.23 -7.04 14.97
CA PRO A 107 2.95 -8.46 14.82
C PRO A 107 1.49 -8.71 14.42
N GLY A 108 1.27 -9.62 13.48
CA GLY A 108 -0.07 -9.97 12.99
C GLY A 108 -0.64 -9.04 11.91
N ALA A 109 -0.01 -7.89 11.65
CA ALA A 109 -0.49 -6.91 10.67
C ALA A 109 -0.51 -7.48 9.24
N LEU A 110 0.60 -8.07 8.80
CA LEU A 110 0.70 -8.71 7.49
C LEU A 110 -0.30 -9.87 7.35
N GLU A 111 -0.36 -10.72 8.38
CA GLU A 111 -1.27 -11.87 8.42
C GLU A 111 -2.73 -11.46 8.24
N ALA A 112 -3.15 -10.40 8.92
CA ALA A 112 -4.50 -9.86 8.81
C ALA A 112 -4.80 -9.36 7.38
N VAL A 113 -3.85 -8.63 6.77
CA VAL A 113 -4.02 -8.13 5.40
C VAL A 113 -4.08 -9.26 4.38
N ILE A 114 -3.21 -10.27 4.49
CA ILE A 114 -3.23 -11.43 3.58
C ILE A 114 -4.52 -12.24 3.77
N ALA A 115 -4.96 -12.45 5.01
CA ALA A 115 -6.20 -13.17 5.31
C ALA A 115 -7.46 -12.47 4.76
N ALA A 116 -7.43 -11.15 4.57
CA ALA A 116 -8.53 -10.41 3.93
C ALA A 116 -8.71 -10.75 2.43
N GLY A 117 -7.75 -11.43 1.80
CA GLY A 117 -7.83 -11.94 0.43
C GLY A 117 -7.68 -10.88 -0.66
N PRO A 118 -6.65 -10.02 -0.64
CA PRO A 118 -6.29 -9.23 -1.82
C PRO A 118 -5.77 -10.16 -2.93
N ASP A 119 -5.94 -9.76 -4.20
CA ASP A 119 -5.41 -10.52 -5.32
C ASP A 119 -3.91 -10.31 -5.52
N VAL A 120 -3.43 -9.11 -5.18
CA VAL A 120 -2.02 -8.72 -5.32
C VAL A 120 -1.55 -8.07 -4.02
N PHE A 121 -0.46 -8.58 -3.48
CA PHE A 121 0.28 -7.94 -2.38
C PHE A 121 1.51 -7.23 -2.93
N ASN A 122 1.54 -5.91 -2.79
CA ASN A 122 2.61 -5.05 -3.26
C ASN A 122 3.32 -4.38 -2.07
N HIS A 123 4.64 -4.40 -2.10
CA HIS A 123 5.48 -3.62 -1.21
C HIS A 123 6.73 -3.17 -1.97
N ASN A 124 6.86 -1.87 -2.16
CA ASN A 124 7.98 -1.32 -2.92
C ASN A 124 9.29 -1.36 -2.12
N LEU A 125 10.37 -1.76 -2.77
CA LEU A 125 11.73 -1.64 -2.25
C LEU A 125 12.30 -0.24 -2.45
N GLU A 126 11.81 0.47 -3.44
CA GLU A 126 12.14 1.85 -3.84
C GLU A 126 13.56 2.04 -4.34
N THR A 127 14.58 1.52 -3.64
CA THR A 127 15.99 1.69 -4.02
C THR A 127 16.86 0.55 -3.46
N VAL A 128 18.16 0.60 -3.72
CA VAL A 128 19.16 -0.38 -3.26
C VAL A 128 19.52 -0.19 -1.78
N PRO A 129 20.04 -1.24 -1.07
CA PRO A 129 20.29 -1.19 0.38
C PRO A 129 21.13 0.00 0.84
N ARG A 130 22.17 0.36 0.08
CA ARG A 130 23.11 1.44 0.39
C ARG A 130 22.42 2.80 0.51
N LEU A 131 21.35 3.01 -0.26
CA LEU A 131 20.64 4.28 -0.31
C LEU A 131 19.49 4.40 0.68
N TYR A 132 19.10 3.30 1.35
CA TYR A 132 17.98 3.32 2.31
C TYR A 132 18.10 4.41 3.38
N PRO A 133 19.27 4.62 4.03
CA PRO A 133 19.38 5.63 5.09
C PRO A 133 19.05 7.05 4.62
N SER A 134 19.34 7.40 3.38
CA SER A 134 19.11 8.73 2.82
C SER A 134 17.78 8.86 2.08
N ILE A 135 17.30 7.80 1.43
CA ILE A 135 16.13 7.85 0.55
C ILE A 135 14.87 7.35 1.26
N ARG A 136 14.98 6.29 2.06
CA ARG A 136 13.86 5.65 2.77
C ARG A 136 14.21 5.40 4.24
N SER A 137 14.54 6.46 4.95
CA SER A 137 15.15 6.43 6.29
C SER A 137 14.31 5.70 7.36
N GLY A 138 13.00 5.60 7.20
CA GLY A 138 12.10 4.91 8.13
C GLY A 138 12.01 3.40 7.92
N ALA A 139 12.56 2.84 6.84
CA ALA A 139 12.43 1.44 6.47
C ALA A 139 13.77 0.69 6.47
N ARG A 140 13.70 -0.65 6.32
CA ARG A 140 14.88 -1.53 6.26
C ARG A 140 14.75 -2.45 5.05
N TYR A 141 15.73 -2.43 4.15
CA TYR A 141 15.71 -3.17 2.89
C TYR A 141 15.42 -4.67 3.08
N PHE A 142 16.18 -5.34 3.95
CA PHE A 142 16.03 -6.78 4.16
C PHE A 142 14.72 -7.15 4.86
N GLU A 143 14.17 -6.28 5.70
CA GLU A 143 12.84 -6.50 6.27
C GLU A 143 11.74 -6.37 5.21
N SER A 144 11.89 -5.46 4.25
CA SER A 144 10.98 -5.36 3.10
C SER A 144 11.02 -6.62 2.22
N LEU A 145 12.20 -7.25 2.02
CA LEU A 145 12.31 -8.53 1.32
C LEU A 145 11.62 -9.66 2.10
N LYS A 146 11.86 -9.75 3.40
CA LYS A 146 11.21 -10.74 4.28
C LYS A 146 9.69 -10.58 4.31
N LEU A 147 9.19 -9.34 4.24
CA LEU A 147 7.76 -9.06 4.18
C LEU A 147 7.13 -9.69 2.93
N LEU A 148 7.75 -9.50 1.77
CA LEU A 148 7.30 -10.10 0.51
C LEU A 148 7.38 -11.63 0.52
N GLU A 149 8.47 -12.21 1.04
CA GLU A 149 8.64 -13.64 1.21
C GLU A 149 7.59 -14.22 2.16
N ARG A 150 7.34 -13.56 3.28
CA ARG A 150 6.33 -13.99 4.25
C ARG A 150 4.91 -13.91 3.69
N ALA A 151 4.58 -12.87 2.92
CA ALA A 151 3.29 -12.79 2.23
C ALA A 151 3.07 -14.01 1.32
N LYS A 152 4.10 -14.41 0.57
CA LYS A 152 4.06 -15.60 -0.30
C LYS A 152 4.00 -16.91 0.48
N THR A 153 4.56 -16.95 1.68
CA THR A 153 4.48 -18.10 2.59
C THR A 153 3.08 -18.25 3.20
N LEU A 154 2.42 -17.13 3.52
CA LEU A 154 1.07 -17.12 4.08
C LEU A 154 0.02 -17.53 3.05
N ASP A 155 0.19 -17.10 1.81
CA ASP A 155 -0.65 -17.48 0.67
C ASP A 155 0.22 -17.74 -0.56
N ALA A 156 0.43 -19.02 -0.91
CA ALA A 156 1.21 -19.39 -2.09
C ALA A 156 0.56 -18.95 -3.41
N GLY A 157 -0.75 -18.72 -3.43
CA GLY A 157 -1.51 -18.28 -4.60
C GLY A 157 -1.42 -16.78 -4.88
N ILE A 158 -1.15 -15.95 -3.85
CA ILE A 158 -1.15 -14.51 -4.01
C ILE A 158 -0.06 -14.02 -4.98
N PHE A 159 -0.39 -13.05 -5.84
CA PHE A 159 0.63 -12.36 -6.62
C PHE A 159 1.38 -11.36 -5.71
N THR A 160 2.71 -11.48 -5.66
CA THR A 160 3.57 -10.49 -5.00
C THR A 160 4.17 -9.56 -6.02
N LYS A 161 4.18 -8.26 -5.70
CA LYS A 161 4.69 -7.19 -6.56
C LYS A 161 5.62 -6.30 -5.76
N SER A 162 6.63 -5.74 -6.43
CA SER A 162 7.53 -4.74 -5.86
C SER A 162 7.94 -3.74 -6.94
N GLY A 163 8.35 -2.55 -6.50
CA GLY A 163 8.85 -1.51 -7.38
C GLY A 163 10.17 -0.93 -6.86
N ILE A 164 10.98 -0.45 -7.80
CA ILE A 164 12.18 0.34 -7.55
C ILE A 164 12.17 1.58 -8.45
N MET A 165 12.71 2.66 -7.94
CA MET A 165 13.02 3.86 -8.71
C MET A 165 14.48 3.78 -9.16
N VAL A 166 14.75 4.31 -10.35
CA VAL A 166 16.09 4.33 -10.94
C VAL A 166 16.55 5.78 -11.07
N GLY A 167 17.84 6.04 -10.83
CA GLY A 167 18.45 7.38 -10.93
C GLY A 167 18.61 8.08 -9.58
N LEU A 168 18.49 7.35 -8.46
CA LEU A 168 18.67 7.90 -7.10
C LEU A 168 20.14 7.83 -6.62
N GLY A 169 21.06 7.35 -7.46
CA GLY A 169 22.47 7.18 -7.15
C GLY A 169 22.89 5.71 -6.98
N GLU A 170 22.06 4.76 -7.42
CA GLU A 170 22.45 3.36 -7.55
C GLU A 170 23.56 3.21 -8.60
N GLU A 171 24.48 2.25 -8.37
CA GLU A 171 25.56 1.92 -9.27
C GLU A 171 25.28 0.55 -9.91
N PRO A 172 25.51 0.40 -11.23
CA PRO A 172 25.45 -0.91 -11.87
C PRO A 172 26.52 -1.83 -11.24
N VAL A 173 26.16 -3.09 -11.04
CA VAL A 173 27.06 -4.15 -10.55
C VAL A 173 27.87 -4.69 -11.72
#